data_a94b691da3749b5d996ab26d6147325d
#
_entry.id   a94b691da3749b5d996ab26d6147325d
#
_cell.length_a   1.000
_cell.length_b   1.000
_cell.length_c   1.000
_cell.angle_alpha   90.00
_cell.angle_beta   90.00
_cell.angle_gamma   90.00
#
_symmetry.space_group_name_H-M   'P 1'
#
loop_
_entity.id
_entity.type
_entity.pdbx_description
1 polymer ?
#
loop_
_entity_poly.entity_id
_entity_poly.type
_entity_poly.pdbx_seq_one_letter_code
_entity_poly.pdbx_strand_id
1 'polypeptide(L)'
;METFFTKDKNFYKVFFRLMLVVALQNLVAYSVNMLDNMMLGSYDQNALSGAATVNQIFFVVNQLAIAIGNALIVMSSQYWGKKDTYAIRKLTGIVLIFSLLAAMLILVICSAFPEQLLGLFTTSPDIIMEGQIYLKILKWTFVLFQISNLLISMLRSVETVQISFVVSVISLIVNGGINYTLIFGHFGFPEMGIKGAAIGTLTARSLEFLIVLFYVAKIDKKVRVFDGGLLRGTFTAENRKLCRDFIKVSTPVILSGLVWAISIPMQTAILGHLSSDAIAANSVATTFFQYLKVIVVAIASASSVVIGKSIGQGDRNEVKAVGRTLSVIDISIGIILAIVLLMLRKPLLSMYNLTEEATILADHLMIVMSVVMVGMSYQMPVSVGVIQGGGDTKFQMYMNLISTWGIVMPLSFLAAFVWKLPVEWVVVAVQSDQLFKCVPVFLRFRSYKWIRKLT
;
A
#
# COMPACT_ATOMS: atom_id res chain seq x y z
N MET A 1 -20.80 -32.86 4.81
CA MET A 1 -19.57 -32.83 5.61
C MET A 1 -18.91 -31.46 5.45
N GLU A 2 -18.68 -30.72 6.52
CA GLU A 2 -17.88 -29.49 6.44
C GLU A 2 -16.45 -29.85 6.03
N THR A 3 -16.04 -29.47 4.82
CA THR A 3 -14.64 -29.62 4.42
C THR A 3 -13.81 -28.63 5.21
N PHE A 4 -12.73 -29.09 5.84
CA PHE A 4 -11.86 -28.21 6.65
C PHE A 4 -11.13 -27.20 5.75
N PHE A 5 -10.68 -27.63 4.58
CA PHE A 5 -10.05 -26.81 3.54
C PHE A 5 -10.86 -26.81 2.25
N THR A 6 -10.76 -25.73 1.47
CA THR A 6 -11.37 -25.71 0.15
C THR A 6 -10.65 -26.66 -0.81
N LYS A 7 -11.45 -27.42 -1.59
CA LYS A 7 -10.96 -28.33 -2.64
C LYS A 7 -11.07 -27.71 -4.04
N ASP A 8 -11.56 -26.48 -4.14
CA ASP A 8 -11.73 -25.79 -5.42
C ASP A 8 -10.38 -25.44 -6.04
N LYS A 9 -9.98 -26.18 -7.09
CA LYS A 9 -8.75 -25.92 -7.84
C LYS A 9 -8.74 -24.53 -8.47
N ASN A 10 -9.88 -24.00 -8.84
CA ASN A 10 -9.99 -22.67 -9.42
C ASN A 10 -9.68 -21.58 -8.40
N PHE A 11 -10.05 -21.77 -7.14
CA PHE A 11 -9.67 -20.89 -6.03
C PHE A 11 -8.14 -20.71 -5.96
N TYR A 12 -7.38 -21.81 -5.92
CA TYR A 12 -5.91 -21.74 -5.85
C TYR A 12 -5.31 -21.03 -7.07
N LYS A 13 -5.77 -21.36 -8.27
CA LYS A 13 -5.31 -20.72 -9.50
C LYS A 13 -5.54 -19.20 -9.50
N VAL A 14 -6.73 -18.77 -9.08
CA VAL A 14 -7.08 -17.36 -9.02
C VAL A 14 -6.29 -16.66 -7.91
N PHE A 15 -6.21 -17.24 -6.73
CA PHE A 15 -5.50 -16.67 -5.57
C PHE A 15 -4.02 -16.45 -5.87
N PHE A 16 -3.29 -17.49 -6.31
CA PHE A 16 -1.86 -17.38 -6.60
C PHE A 16 -1.57 -16.45 -7.77
N ARG A 17 -2.45 -16.41 -8.78
CA ARG A 17 -2.33 -15.45 -9.88
C ARG A 17 -2.50 -14.01 -9.40
N LEU A 18 -3.51 -13.73 -8.58
CA LEU A 18 -3.73 -12.42 -7.97
C LEU A 18 -2.53 -12.01 -7.12
N MET A 19 -2.08 -12.90 -6.23
CA MET A 19 -0.93 -12.70 -5.35
C MET A 19 0.33 -12.37 -6.16
N LEU A 20 0.69 -13.21 -7.13
CA LEU A 20 1.91 -13.04 -7.91
C LEU A 20 1.91 -11.72 -8.69
N VAL A 21 0.82 -11.42 -9.38
CA VAL A 21 0.73 -10.18 -10.20
C VAL A 21 0.77 -8.93 -9.32
N VAL A 22 0.09 -8.93 -8.18
CA VAL A 22 0.12 -7.79 -7.23
C VAL A 22 1.50 -7.68 -6.58
N ALA A 23 2.17 -8.78 -6.25
CA ALA A 23 3.54 -8.75 -5.73
C ALA A 23 4.51 -8.15 -6.76
N LEU A 24 4.45 -8.59 -8.00
CA LEU A 24 5.28 -8.06 -9.08
C LEU A 24 4.98 -6.57 -9.35
N GLN A 25 3.71 -6.18 -9.35
CA GLN A 25 3.30 -4.77 -9.48
C GLN A 25 3.92 -3.90 -8.39
N ASN A 26 3.83 -4.34 -7.13
CA ASN A 26 4.39 -3.59 -6.00
C ASN A 26 5.93 -3.55 -6.05
N LEU A 27 6.57 -4.65 -6.45
CA LEU A 27 8.03 -4.69 -6.64
C LEU A 27 8.48 -3.65 -7.67
N VAL A 28 7.79 -3.58 -8.82
CA VAL A 28 8.07 -2.57 -9.86
C VAL A 28 7.86 -1.15 -9.31
N ALA A 29 6.79 -0.92 -8.55
CA ALA A 29 6.52 0.40 -7.95
C ALA A 29 7.61 0.84 -6.98
N TYR A 30 8.15 -0.07 -6.15
CA TYR A 30 9.32 0.22 -5.31
C TYR A 30 10.58 0.51 -6.13
N SER A 31 10.76 -0.20 -7.26
CA SER A 31 11.90 0.03 -8.16
C SER A 31 11.86 1.41 -8.83
N VAL A 32 10.67 1.95 -9.14
CA VAL A 32 10.52 3.34 -9.64
C VAL A 32 11.06 4.33 -8.61
N ASN A 33 10.59 4.23 -7.36
CA ASN A 33 11.03 5.14 -6.29
C ASN A 33 12.54 5.05 -6.02
N MET A 34 13.09 3.84 -6.07
CA MET A 34 14.54 3.62 -5.92
C MET A 34 15.33 4.27 -7.05
N LEU A 35 14.88 4.10 -8.30
CA LEU A 35 15.50 4.67 -9.48
C LEU A 35 15.50 6.21 -9.44
N ASP A 36 14.36 6.81 -9.09
CA ASP A 36 14.22 8.25 -8.92
C ASP A 36 15.22 8.79 -7.88
N ASN A 37 15.32 8.14 -6.72
CA ASN A 37 16.22 8.53 -5.65
C ASN A 37 17.71 8.37 -6.05
N MET A 38 18.06 7.30 -6.76
CA MET A 38 19.42 7.09 -7.26
C MET A 38 19.81 8.16 -8.29
N MET A 39 18.92 8.48 -9.22
CA MET A 39 19.19 9.50 -10.25
C MET A 39 19.30 10.88 -9.65
N LEU A 40 18.39 11.29 -8.77
CA LEU A 40 18.46 12.59 -8.10
C LEU A 40 19.66 12.68 -7.15
N GLY A 41 19.98 11.60 -6.42
CA GLY A 41 21.15 11.57 -5.53
C GLY A 41 22.48 11.64 -6.25
N SER A 42 22.57 11.15 -7.49
CA SER A 42 23.76 11.32 -8.34
C SER A 42 23.85 12.71 -9.00
N TYR A 43 22.74 13.46 -9.02
CA TYR A 43 22.66 14.79 -9.59
C TYR A 43 23.01 15.88 -8.56
N ASP A 44 22.23 15.98 -7.48
CA ASP A 44 22.42 16.98 -6.42
C ASP A 44 21.79 16.55 -5.11
N GLN A 45 22.45 16.84 -3.98
CA GLN A 45 21.97 16.47 -2.65
C GLN A 45 20.72 17.26 -2.22
N ASN A 46 20.64 18.56 -2.56
CA ASN A 46 19.47 19.38 -2.23
C ASN A 46 18.25 18.96 -3.03
N ALA A 47 18.44 18.63 -4.32
CA ALA A 47 17.40 18.09 -5.18
C ALA A 47 16.85 16.75 -4.63
N LEU A 48 17.73 15.83 -4.21
CA LEU A 48 17.32 14.58 -3.57
C LEU A 48 16.52 14.84 -2.28
N SER A 49 17.01 15.75 -1.43
CA SER A 49 16.37 16.08 -0.15
C SER A 49 15.03 16.79 -0.35
N GLY A 50 14.92 17.67 -1.35
CA GLY A 50 13.68 18.32 -1.75
C GLY A 50 12.64 17.32 -2.25
N ALA A 51 13.03 16.39 -3.13
CA ALA A 51 12.17 15.32 -3.61
C ALA A 51 11.75 14.38 -2.47
N ALA A 52 12.66 14.00 -1.57
CA ALA A 52 12.36 13.16 -0.41
C ALA A 52 11.33 13.81 0.52
N THR A 53 11.40 15.13 0.73
CA THR A 53 10.44 15.89 1.53
C THR A 53 9.04 15.86 0.90
N VAL A 54 8.94 16.09 -0.41
CA VAL A 54 7.68 16.00 -1.16
C VAL A 54 7.13 14.58 -1.15
N ASN A 55 8.00 13.56 -1.22
CA ASN A 55 7.61 12.15 -1.19
C ASN A 55 6.94 11.75 0.14
N GLN A 56 7.19 12.45 1.26
CA GLN A 56 6.43 12.24 2.50
C GLN A 56 4.96 12.65 2.34
N ILE A 57 4.71 13.78 1.67
CA ILE A 57 3.35 14.23 1.34
C ILE A 57 2.70 13.23 0.38
N PHE A 58 3.44 12.84 -0.67
CA PHE A 58 2.97 11.88 -1.66
C PHE A 58 2.63 10.51 -1.06
N PHE A 59 3.38 10.07 -0.06
CA PHE A 59 3.10 8.83 0.67
C PHE A 59 1.71 8.86 1.33
N VAL A 60 1.37 9.94 2.03
CA VAL A 60 0.05 10.08 2.68
C VAL A 60 -1.07 10.09 1.64
N VAL A 61 -0.89 10.80 0.53
CA VAL A 61 -1.85 10.85 -0.59
C VAL A 61 -2.04 9.47 -1.22
N ASN A 62 -0.95 8.74 -1.44
CA ASN A 62 -1.00 7.38 -1.97
C ASN A 62 -1.75 6.44 -1.02
N GLN A 63 -1.53 6.55 0.29
CA GLN A 63 -2.22 5.72 1.27
C GLN A 63 -3.73 6.00 1.31
N LEU A 64 -4.13 7.25 1.13
CA LEU A 64 -5.55 7.59 0.98
C LEU A 64 -6.16 6.95 -0.28
N ALA A 65 -5.46 7.02 -1.41
CA ALA A 65 -5.90 6.41 -2.66
C ALA A 65 -6.03 4.89 -2.54
N ILE A 66 -5.04 4.24 -1.92
CA ILE A 66 -5.04 2.79 -1.67
C ILE A 66 -6.18 2.40 -0.73
N ALA A 67 -6.44 3.18 0.32
CA ALA A 67 -7.52 2.91 1.27
C ALA A 67 -8.91 3.01 0.59
N ILE A 68 -9.14 4.01 -0.25
CA ILE A 68 -10.36 4.16 -1.05
C ILE A 68 -10.51 2.96 -2.03
N GLY A 69 -9.43 2.59 -2.70
CA GLY A 69 -9.39 1.42 -3.59
C GLY A 69 -9.70 0.10 -2.86
N ASN A 70 -9.14 -0.09 -1.66
CA ASN A 70 -9.43 -1.25 -0.82
C ASN A 70 -10.90 -1.29 -0.36
N ALA A 71 -11.48 -0.15 0.01
CA ALA A 71 -12.91 -0.07 0.33
C ALA A 71 -13.80 -0.46 -0.86
N LEU A 72 -13.43 -0.04 -2.07
CA LEU A 72 -14.09 -0.47 -3.31
C LEU A 72 -13.97 -1.98 -3.50
N ILE A 73 -12.77 -2.57 -3.31
CA ILE A 73 -12.55 -4.03 -3.45
C ILE A 73 -13.46 -4.80 -2.50
N VAL A 74 -13.58 -4.40 -1.22
CA VAL A 74 -14.41 -5.10 -0.22
C VAL A 74 -15.86 -5.25 -0.68
N MET A 75 -16.47 -4.23 -1.26
CA MET A 75 -17.85 -4.30 -1.73
C MET A 75 -17.96 -4.90 -3.13
N SER A 76 -17.11 -4.47 -4.06
CA SER A 76 -17.18 -4.91 -5.47
C SER A 76 -16.91 -6.41 -5.62
N SER A 77 -16.03 -7.00 -4.81
CA SER A 77 -15.77 -8.44 -4.85
C SER A 77 -17.01 -9.27 -4.39
N GLN A 78 -17.80 -8.76 -3.45
CA GLN A 78 -19.05 -9.40 -3.05
C GLN A 78 -20.10 -9.31 -4.17
N TYR A 79 -20.24 -8.15 -4.84
CA TYR A 79 -21.09 -8.02 -6.03
C TYR A 79 -20.62 -8.91 -7.17
N TRP A 80 -19.30 -9.05 -7.35
CA TRP A 80 -18.71 -9.96 -8.32
C TRP A 80 -19.08 -11.42 -8.05
N GLY A 81 -19.07 -11.84 -6.78
CA GLY A 81 -19.54 -13.15 -6.37
C GLY A 81 -21.02 -13.43 -6.71
N LYS A 82 -21.85 -12.39 -6.66
CA LYS A 82 -23.27 -12.42 -7.08
C LYS A 82 -23.48 -12.30 -8.59
N LYS A 83 -22.41 -12.04 -9.36
CA LYS A 83 -22.46 -11.72 -10.79
C LYS A 83 -23.22 -10.41 -11.12
N ASP A 84 -23.33 -9.51 -10.15
CA ASP A 84 -24.01 -8.21 -10.30
C ASP A 84 -23.04 -7.14 -10.77
N THR A 85 -22.79 -7.10 -12.07
CA THR A 85 -21.91 -6.13 -12.70
C THR A 85 -22.51 -4.72 -12.75
N TYR A 86 -23.84 -4.60 -12.70
CA TYR A 86 -24.52 -3.31 -12.67
C TYR A 86 -24.21 -2.56 -11.37
N ALA A 87 -24.31 -3.25 -10.22
CA ALA A 87 -23.95 -2.66 -8.93
C ALA A 87 -22.46 -2.26 -8.87
N ILE A 88 -21.55 -3.07 -9.46
CA ILE A 88 -20.12 -2.72 -9.54
C ILE A 88 -19.91 -1.44 -10.34
N ARG A 89 -20.58 -1.26 -11.49
CA ARG A 89 -20.50 -0.01 -12.29
C ARG A 89 -20.95 1.20 -11.48
N LYS A 90 -22.12 1.11 -10.85
CA LYS A 90 -22.67 2.22 -10.06
C LYS A 90 -21.80 2.54 -8.85
N LEU A 91 -21.31 1.52 -8.14
CA LEU A 91 -20.39 1.69 -7.05
C LEU A 91 -19.09 2.37 -7.50
N THR A 92 -18.51 1.94 -8.61
CA THR A 92 -17.30 2.56 -9.19
C THR A 92 -17.53 4.04 -9.51
N GLY A 93 -18.68 4.40 -10.07
CA GLY A 93 -19.05 5.80 -10.33
C GLY A 93 -19.16 6.64 -9.06
N ILE A 94 -19.82 6.10 -8.02
CA ILE A 94 -19.92 6.76 -6.69
C ILE A 94 -18.52 7.00 -6.13
N VAL A 95 -17.70 5.95 -6.10
CA VAL A 95 -16.36 6.01 -5.50
C VAL A 95 -15.44 6.94 -6.30
N LEU A 96 -15.60 7.02 -7.63
CA LEU A 96 -14.85 7.95 -8.47
C LEU A 96 -15.10 9.40 -8.06
N ILE A 97 -16.35 9.77 -7.77
CA ILE A 97 -16.68 11.13 -7.33
C ILE A 97 -16.02 11.43 -5.97
N PHE A 98 -16.12 10.52 -4.99
CA PHE A 98 -15.44 10.70 -3.69
C PHE A 98 -13.92 10.78 -3.85
N SER A 99 -13.34 9.94 -4.70
CA SER A 99 -11.92 9.96 -5.02
C SER A 99 -11.48 11.29 -5.63
N LEU A 100 -12.23 11.79 -6.60
CA LEU A 100 -11.93 13.07 -7.25
C LEU A 100 -12.06 14.24 -6.27
N LEU A 101 -13.10 14.26 -5.43
CA LEU A 101 -13.24 15.29 -4.40
C LEU A 101 -12.05 15.29 -3.43
N ALA A 102 -11.60 14.10 -2.99
CA ALA A 102 -10.42 13.97 -2.14
C ALA A 102 -9.14 14.45 -2.86
N ALA A 103 -8.93 14.05 -4.12
CA ALA A 103 -7.79 14.47 -4.92
C ALA A 103 -7.77 15.99 -5.16
N MET A 104 -8.93 16.60 -5.46
CA MET A 104 -9.07 18.04 -5.66
C MET A 104 -8.80 18.81 -4.36
N LEU A 105 -9.28 18.33 -3.22
CA LEU A 105 -9.00 18.93 -1.93
C LEU A 105 -7.49 18.97 -1.66
N ILE A 106 -6.80 17.85 -1.86
CA ILE A 106 -5.35 17.76 -1.69
C ILE A 106 -4.62 18.67 -2.67
N LEU A 107 -5.04 18.70 -3.94
CA LEU A 107 -4.48 19.57 -4.96
C LEU A 107 -4.59 21.06 -4.56
N VAL A 108 -5.74 21.47 -4.02
CA VAL A 108 -5.95 22.83 -3.51
C VAL A 108 -5.03 23.12 -2.32
N ILE A 109 -4.94 22.23 -1.34
CA ILE A 109 -4.06 22.36 -0.17
C ILE A 109 -2.60 22.49 -0.59
N CYS A 110 -2.11 21.59 -1.46
CA CYS A 110 -0.74 21.63 -1.99
C CYS A 110 -0.44 22.85 -2.88
N SER A 111 -1.48 23.47 -3.45
CA SER A 111 -1.33 24.68 -4.24
C SER A 111 -1.38 25.95 -3.41
N ALA A 112 -2.19 25.98 -2.35
CA ALA A 112 -2.36 27.16 -1.50
C ALA A 112 -1.26 27.28 -0.43
N PHE A 113 -0.76 26.16 0.08
CA PHE A 113 0.16 26.13 1.22
C PHE A 113 1.43 25.28 0.98
N PRO A 114 2.14 25.39 -0.17
CA PRO A 114 3.27 24.53 -0.48
C PRO A 114 4.41 24.67 0.52
N GLU A 115 4.74 25.89 0.91
CA GLU A 115 5.86 26.19 1.82
C GLU A 115 5.58 25.67 3.23
N GLN A 116 4.37 25.90 3.73
CA GLN A 116 3.96 25.44 5.06
C GLN A 116 3.94 23.90 5.15
N LEU A 117 3.51 23.23 4.08
CA LEU A 117 3.53 21.77 4.02
C LEU A 117 4.94 21.20 4.04
N LEU A 118 5.85 21.79 3.27
CA LEU A 118 7.27 21.39 3.24
C LEU A 118 7.97 21.74 4.55
N GLY A 119 7.63 22.89 5.14
CA GLY A 119 8.14 23.36 6.43
C GLY A 119 7.80 22.44 7.61
N LEU A 120 6.83 21.53 7.47
CA LEU A 120 6.54 20.49 8.48
C LEU A 120 7.69 19.45 8.57
N PHE A 121 8.48 19.30 7.51
CA PHE A 121 9.50 18.25 7.41
C PHE A 121 10.93 18.79 7.44
N THR A 122 11.16 20.05 7.08
CA THR A 122 12.50 20.66 7.03
C THR A 122 12.45 22.16 7.29
N THR A 123 13.50 22.68 7.90
CA THR A 123 13.68 24.13 8.12
C THR A 123 14.70 24.76 7.13
N SER A 124 15.35 23.94 6.28
CA SER A 124 16.32 24.41 5.29
C SER A 124 15.64 25.12 4.13
N PRO A 125 15.94 26.42 3.87
CA PRO A 125 15.33 27.16 2.77
C PRO A 125 15.62 26.55 1.39
N ASP A 126 16.84 26.04 1.17
CA ASP A 126 17.26 25.45 -0.10
C ASP A 126 16.46 24.19 -0.42
N ILE A 127 16.25 23.32 0.59
CA ILE A 127 15.45 22.10 0.44
C ILE A 127 13.97 22.44 0.18
N ILE A 128 13.45 23.48 0.86
CA ILE A 128 12.06 23.95 0.64
C ILE A 128 11.92 24.47 -0.79
N MET A 129 12.89 25.23 -1.30
CA MET A 129 12.86 25.77 -2.66
C MET A 129 12.83 24.64 -3.71
N GLU A 130 13.74 23.67 -3.60
CA GLU A 130 13.76 22.49 -4.49
C GLU A 130 12.45 21.68 -4.37
N GLY A 131 11.97 21.48 -3.16
CA GLY A 131 10.68 20.79 -2.90
C GLY A 131 9.49 21.53 -3.54
N GLN A 132 9.46 22.85 -3.52
CA GLN A 132 8.40 23.65 -4.17
C GLN A 132 8.41 23.46 -5.70
N ILE A 133 9.59 23.46 -6.33
CA ILE A 133 9.74 23.22 -7.76
C ILE A 133 9.16 21.84 -8.13
N TYR A 134 9.52 20.83 -7.34
CA TYR A 134 9.05 19.46 -7.53
C TYR A 134 7.55 19.33 -7.30
N LEU A 135 7.02 19.84 -6.19
CA LEU A 135 5.62 19.78 -5.81
C LEU A 135 4.70 20.49 -6.81
N LYS A 136 5.16 21.63 -7.37
CA LYS A 136 4.40 22.40 -8.37
C LYS A 136 3.98 21.57 -9.57
N ILE A 137 4.81 20.61 -9.98
CA ILE A 137 4.54 19.70 -11.09
C ILE A 137 3.88 18.42 -10.58
N LEU A 138 4.43 17.82 -9.51
CA LEU A 138 4.02 16.51 -9.01
C LEU A 138 2.57 16.50 -8.51
N LYS A 139 2.05 17.61 -7.96
CA LYS A 139 0.67 17.67 -7.45
C LYS A 139 -0.40 17.27 -8.48
N TRP A 140 -0.14 17.47 -9.76
CA TRP A 140 -1.07 17.06 -10.84
C TRP A 140 -1.17 15.53 -10.97
N THR A 141 -0.13 14.81 -10.57
CA THR A 141 -0.14 13.34 -10.56
C THR A 141 -1.16 12.78 -9.57
N PHE A 142 -1.54 13.53 -8.53
CA PHE A 142 -2.48 13.06 -7.50
C PHE A 142 -3.84 12.71 -8.10
N VAL A 143 -4.36 13.55 -8.97
CA VAL A 143 -5.65 13.31 -9.65
C VAL A 143 -5.54 12.11 -10.59
N LEU A 144 -4.49 12.04 -11.40
CA LEU A 144 -4.27 10.94 -12.34
C LEU A 144 -4.12 9.61 -11.60
N PHE A 145 -3.27 9.59 -10.57
CA PHE A 145 -3.05 8.40 -9.75
C PHE A 145 -4.32 7.93 -9.03
N GLN A 146 -5.11 8.86 -8.50
CA GLN A 146 -6.35 8.53 -7.81
C GLN A 146 -7.34 7.80 -8.72
N ILE A 147 -7.50 8.26 -9.95
CA ILE A 147 -8.39 7.63 -10.95
C ILE A 147 -7.82 6.28 -11.38
N SER A 148 -6.53 6.22 -11.73
CA SER A 148 -5.87 4.98 -12.17
C SER A 148 -5.95 3.90 -11.09
N ASN A 149 -5.61 4.24 -9.84
CA ASN A 149 -5.66 3.31 -8.72
C ASN A 149 -7.07 2.80 -8.44
N LEU A 150 -8.09 3.67 -8.57
CA LEU A 150 -9.48 3.29 -8.43
C LEU A 150 -9.91 2.29 -9.51
N LEU A 151 -9.60 2.56 -10.77
CA LEU A 151 -9.94 1.67 -11.89
C LEU A 151 -9.20 0.33 -11.80
N ILE A 152 -7.92 0.36 -11.41
CA ILE A 152 -7.14 -0.86 -11.14
C ILE A 152 -7.75 -1.66 -9.97
N SER A 153 -8.22 -1.00 -8.92
CA SER A 153 -8.88 -1.65 -7.78
C SER A 153 -10.20 -2.30 -8.18
N MET A 154 -10.98 -1.63 -9.02
CA MET A 154 -12.19 -2.20 -9.61
C MET A 154 -11.86 -3.44 -10.45
N LEU A 155 -10.88 -3.37 -11.36
CA LEU A 155 -10.45 -4.51 -12.17
C LEU A 155 -9.94 -5.67 -11.29
N ARG A 156 -9.20 -5.37 -10.22
CA ARG A 156 -8.74 -6.37 -9.25
C ARG A 156 -9.89 -7.07 -8.56
N SER A 157 -10.95 -6.36 -8.19
CA SER A 157 -12.14 -6.92 -7.55
C SER A 157 -12.87 -7.95 -8.41
N VAL A 158 -12.71 -7.87 -9.75
CA VAL A 158 -13.28 -8.81 -10.74
C VAL A 158 -12.22 -9.75 -11.33
N GLU A 159 -11.15 -9.99 -10.59
CA GLU A 159 -10.07 -10.94 -10.92
C GLU A 159 -9.35 -10.60 -12.23
N THR A 160 -9.23 -9.31 -12.57
CA THR A 160 -8.49 -8.81 -13.73
C THR A 160 -7.30 -8.00 -13.25
N VAL A 161 -6.10 -8.61 -13.22
CA VAL A 161 -4.90 -7.99 -12.61
C VAL A 161 -3.72 -7.79 -13.55
N GLN A 162 -3.68 -8.48 -14.70
CA GLN A 162 -2.51 -8.45 -15.59
C GLN A 162 -2.21 -7.04 -16.09
N ILE A 163 -3.25 -6.26 -16.38
CA ILE A 163 -3.08 -4.91 -16.87
C ILE A 163 -2.33 -4.02 -15.88
N SER A 164 -2.56 -4.19 -14.57
CA SER A 164 -1.88 -3.39 -13.56
C SER A 164 -0.37 -3.61 -13.53
N PHE A 165 0.07 -4.85 -13.73
CA PHE A 165 1.49 -5.17 -13.83
C PHE A 165 2.11 -4.60 -15.13
N VAL A 166 1.45 -4.82 -16.27
CA VAL A 166 1.94 -4.29 -17.57
C VAL A 166 2.11 -2.77 -17.51
N VAL A 167 1.11 -2.08 -16.99
CA VAL A 167 1.14 -0.62 -16.83
C VAL A 167 2.27 -0.17 -15.90
N SER A 168 2.50 -0.88 -14.80
CA SER A 168 3.61 -0.57 -13.89
C SER A 168 4.98 -0.73 -14.55
N VAL A 169 5.18 -1.77 -15.36
CA VAL A 169 6.43 -1.97 -16.11
C VAL A 169 6.64 -0.86 -17.15
N ILE A 170 5.60 -0.51 -17.91
CA ILE A 170 5.66 0.60 -18.86
C ILE A 170 5.99 1.91 -18.15
N SER A 171 5.33 2.17 -17.01
CA SER A 171 5.57 3.36 -16.19
C SER A 171 7.02 3.44 -15.71
N LEU A 172 7.61 2.33 -15.25
CA LEU A 172 9.01 2.27 -14.85
C LEU A 172 9.97 2.63 -15.99
N ILE A 173 9.76 2.03 -17.18
CA ILE A 173 10.63 2.27 -18.34
C ILE A 173 10.53 3.73 -18.80
N VAL A 174 9.30 4.26 -18.90
CA VAL A 174 9.06 5.65 -19.32
C VAL A 174 9.60 6.64 -18.32
N ASN A 175 9.33 6.43 -17.02
CA ASN A 175 9.86 7.27 -15.95
C ASN A 175 11.39 7.29 -15.97
N GLY A 176 12.04 6.12 -15.97
CA GLY A 176 13.51 6.03 -15.99
C GLY A 176 14.13 6.66 -17.25
N GLY A 177 13.53 6.45 -18.42
CA GLY A 177 14.01 7.02 -19.68
C GLY A 177 13.90 8.56 -19.71
N ILE A 178 12.76 9.10 -19.27
CA ILE A 178 12.55 10.55 -19.21
C ILE A 178 13.44 11.19 -18.13
N ASN A 179 13.56 10.55 -16.97
CA ASN A 179 14.44 11.03 -15.91
C ASN A 179 15.90 11.09 -16.37
N TYR A 180 16.40 10.04 -17.02
CA TYR A 180 17.75 10.02 -17.59
C TYR A 180 17.97 11.14 -18.61
N THR A 181 16.96 11.42 -19.41
CA THR A 181 17.02 12.48 -20.44
C THR A 181 16.99 13.88 -19.82
N LEU A 182 16.04 14.15 -18.90
CA LEU A 182 15.75 15.50 -18.44
C LEU A 182 16.53 15.90 -17.18
N ILE A 183 16.86 14.95 -16.28
CA ILE A 183 17.67 15.28 -15.10
C ILE A 183 19.06 15.70 -15.54
N PHE A 184 19.68 14.93 -16.45
CA PHE A 184 21.07 15.10 -16.85
C PHE A 184 21.27 15.85 -18.19
N GLY A 185 20.19 16.22 -18.88
CA GLY A 185 20.28 16.95 -20.16
C GLY A 185 20.82 16.12 -21.33
N HIS A 186 20.52 14.82 -21.36
CA HIS A 186 20.97 13.93 -22.44
C HIS A 186 20.14 14.11 -23.72
N PHE A 187 20.66 13.64 -24.86
CA PHE A 187 19.99 13.66 -26.18
C PHE A 187 19.61 15.07 -26.68
N GLY A 188 20.34 16.12 -26.24
CA GLY A 188 20.11 17.51 -26.69
C GLY A 188 19.01 18.24 -25.91
N PHE A 189 18.45 17.63 -24.88
CA PHE A 189 17.53 18.31 -23.97
C PHE A 189 18.32 19.15 -22.94
N PRO A 190 17.72 20.25 -22.43
CA PRO A 190 18.35 21.01 -21.35
C PRO A 190 18.37 20.21 -20.06
N GLU A 191 19.41 20.38 -19.26
CA GLU A 191 19.52 19.85 -17.91
C GLU A 191 18.50 20.54 -17.00
N MET A 192 17.62 19.74 -16.40
CA MET A 192 16.49 20.24 -15.60
C MET A 192 16.52 19.78 -14.13
N GLY A 193 17.44 18.90 -13.76
CA GLY A 193 17.56 18.41 -12.38
C GLY A 193 16.25 17.88 -11.81
N ILE A 194 15.87 18.37 -10.63
CA ILE A 194 14.64 17.95 -9.92
C ILE A 194 13.36 18.24 -10.73
N LYS A 195 13.33 19.30 -11.52
CA LYS A 195 12.21 19.61 -12.42
C LYS A 195 12.05 18.53 -13.48
N GLY A 196 13.17 18.00 -14.01
CA GLY A 196 13.18 16.87 -14.94
C GLY A 196 12.57 15.61 -14.34
N ALA A 197 12.93 15.28 -13.11
CA ALA A 197 12.36 14.17 -12.38
C ALA A 197 10.82 14.31 -12.18
N ALA A 198 10.35 15.52 -11.84
CA ALA A 198 8.92 15.80 -11.70
C ALA A 198 8.16 15.60 -13.02
N ILE A 199 8.72 16.06 -14.14
CA ILE A 199 8.14 15.87 -15.49
C ILE A 199 8.13 14.39 -15.86
N GLY A 200 9.20 13.66 -15.59
CA GLY A 200 9.27 12.21 -15.81
C GLY A 200 8.16 11.45 -15.08
N THR A 201 7.99 11.75 -13.80
CA THR A 201 6.92 11.15 -12.99
C THR A 201 5.53 11.54 -13.48
N LEU A 202 5.29 12.81 -13.82
CA LEU A 202 4.01 13.25 -14.38
C LEU A 202 3.69 12.57 -15.70
N THR A 203 4.67 12.44 -16.58
CA THR A 203 4.49 11.79 -17.90
C THR A 203 4.21 10.30 -17.72
N ALA A 204 4.93 9.59 -16.86
CA ALA A 204 4.70 8.18 -16.57
C ALA A 204 3.30 7.96 -15.98
N ARG A 205 2.85 8.80 -15.03
CA ARG A 205 1.49 8.74 -14.45
C ARG A 205 0.39 9.10 -15.46
N SER A 206 0.65 10.03 -16.36
CA SER A 206 -0.28 10.36 -17.44
C SER A 206 -0.46 9.19 -18.40
N LEU A 207 0.63 8.53 -18.76
CA LEU A 207 0.59 7.35 -19.61
C LEU A 207 -0.11 6.18 -18.93
N GLU A 208 0.19 5.92 -17.65
CA GLU A 208 -0.52 4.94 -16.82
C GLU A 208 -2.02 5.18 -16.85
N PHE A 209 -2.45 6.42 -16.58
CA PHE A 209 -3.85 6.81 -16.60
C PHE A 209 -4.50 6.55 -17.97
N LEU A 210 -3.86 6.96 -19.06
CA LEU A 210 -4.39 6.77 -20.42
C LEU A 210 -4.52 5.29 -20.79
N ILE A 211 -3.53 4.46 -20.46
CA ILE A 211 -3.56 3.02 -20.74
C ILE A 211 -4.68 2.35 -19.93
N VAL A 212 -4.80 2.65 -18.63
CA VAL A 212 -5.85 2.07 -17.77
C VAL A 212 -7.23 2.51 -18.26
N LEU A 213 -7.40 3.80 -18.59
CA LEU A 213 -8.65 4.34 -19.11
C LEU A 213 -9.05 3.68 -20.44
N PHE A 214 -8.10 3.56 -21.37
CA PHE A 214 -8.30 2.87 -22.65
C PHE A 214 -8.69 1.40 -22.45
N TYR A 215 -7.99 0.69 -21.54
CA TYR A 215 -8.28 -0.71 -21.22
C TYR A 215 -9.71 -0.86 -20.72
N VAL A 216 -10.10 -0.06 -19.72
CA VAL A 216 -11.44 -0.12 -19.12
C VAL A 216 -12.54 0.29 -20.10
N ALA A 217 -12.24 1.26 -21.00
CA ALA A 217 -13.23 1.76 -21.96
C ALA A 217 -13.43 0.83 -23.17
N LYS A 218 -12.39 0.12 -23.62
CA LYS A 218 -12.42 -0.59 -24.89
C LYS A 218 -12.18 -2.10 -24.79
N ILE A 219 -11.39 -2.55 -23.81
CA ILE A 219 -10.94 -3.93 -23.71
C ILE A 219 -11.70 -4.71 -22.63
N ASP A 220 -12.06 -4.07 -21.51
CA ASP A 220 -12.78 -4.74 -20.42
C ASP A 220 -14.20 -5.14 -20.87
N LYS A 221 -14.41 -6.45 -20.95
CA LYS A 221 -15.73 -7.06 -21.28
C LYS A 221 -16.48 -7.56 -20.07
N LYS A 222 -15.85 -7.58 -18.87
CA LYS A 222 -16.44 -8.14 -17.67
C LYS A 222 -17.41 -7.16 -17.00
N VAL A 223 -16.96 -5.93 -16.76
CA VAL A 223 -17.75 -4.91 -16.06
C VAL A 223 -18.35 -3.90 -17.03
N ARG A 224 -17.61 -3.49 -18.08
CA ARG A 224 -18.02 -2.48 -19.05
C ARG A 224 -18.46 -1.19 -18.34
N VAL A 225 -17.56 -0.63 -17.55
CA VAL A 225 -17.85 0.48 -16.61
C VAL A 225 -18.51 1.67 -17.28
N PHE A 226 -18.17 1.97 -18.53
CA PHE A 226 -18.72 3.13 -19.28
C PHE A 226 -20.06 2.86 -19.96
N ASP A 227 -20.54 1.61 -20.02
CA ASP A 227 -21.82 1.27 -20.63
C ASP A 227 -22.97 1.88 -19.80
N GLY A 228 -23.80 2.68 -20.45
CA GLY A 228 -24.93 3.36 -19.81
C GLY A 228 -24.57 4.64 -19.05
N GLY A 229 -23.32 5.13 -19.17
CA GLY A 229 -22.84 6.35 -18.54
C GLY A 229 -22.43 6.13 -17.07
N LEU A 230 -21.12 6.15 -16.80
CA LEU A 230 -20.55 5.87 -15.48
C LEU A 230 -21.16 6.72 -14.35
N LEU A 231 -21.38 8.01 -14.63
CA LEU A 231 -21.92 8.97 -13.66
C LEU A 231 -23.45 9.16 -13.79
N ARG A 232 -24.08 8.59 -14.84
CA ARG A 232 -25.50 8.77 -15.06
C ARG A 232 -26.32 8.04 -13.99
N GLY A 233 -27.13 8.79 -13.27
CA GLY A 233 -27.96 8.23 -12.20
C GLY A 233 -27.23 7.90 -10.91
N THR A 234 -25.98 8.33 -10.68
CA THR A 234 -25.21 8.06 -9.48
C THR A 234 -25.92 8.56 -8.20
N PHE A 235 -26.61 9.69 -8.27
CA PHE A 235 -27.32 10.31 -7.13
C PHE A 235 -28.85 10.10 -7.17
N THR A 236 -29.33 9.11 -7.89
CA THR A 236 -30.76 8.73 -7.83
C THR A 236 -31.14 8.16 -6.46
N ALA A 237 -32.41 8.23 -6.11
CA ALA A 237 -32.94 7.65 -4.86
C ALA A 237 -32.59 6.17 -4.72
N GLU A 238 -32.56 5.43 -5.82
CA GLU A 238 -32.21 4.02 -5.91
C GLU A 238 -30.74 3.76 -5.50
N ASN A 239 -29.80 4.62 -5.93
CA ASN A 239 -28.38 4.50 -5.62
C ASN A 239 -27.98 5.15 -4.27
N ARG A 240 -28.89 5.84 -3.60
CA ARG A 240 -28.63 6.47 -2.29
C ARG A 240 -28.28 5.45 -1.21
N LYS A 241 -28.91 4.27 -1.25
CA LYS A 241 -28.57 3.17 -0.34
C LYS A 241 -27.14 2.68 -0.59
N LEU A 242 -26.76 2.45 -1.85
CA LEU A 242 -25.42 2.01 -2.21
C LEU A 242 -24.34 3.02 -1.78
N CYS A 243 -24.58 4.32 -1.97
CA CYS A 243 -23.71 5.39 -1.51
C CYS A 243 -23.55 5.37 0.02
N ARG A 244 -24.65 5.28 0.77
CA ARG A 244 -24.64 5.20 2.24
C ARG A 244 -23.89 3.97 2.74
N ASP A 245 -24.11 2.81 2.12
CA ASP A 245 -23.46 1.56 2.51
C ASP A 245 -21.95 1.64 2.18
N PHE A 246 -21.56 2.24 1.05
CA PHE A 246 -20.16 2.50 0.76
C PHE A 246 -19.50 3.42 1.80
N ILE A 247 -20.11 4.53 2.18
CA ILE A 247 -19.58 5.43 3.22
C ILE A 247 -19.37 4.70 4.54
N LYS A 248 -20.32 3.83 4.95
CA LYS A 248 -20.19 3.03 6.18
C LYS A 248 -19.01 2.05 6.14
N VAL A 249 -18.72 1.48 4.98
CA VAL A 249 -17.61 0.54 4.78
C VAL A 249 -16.28 1.28 4.61
N SER A 250 -16.26 2.35 3.81
CA SER A 250 -15.04 3.08 3.45
C SER A 250 -14.48 3.91 4.60
N THR A 251 -15.34 4.54 5.41
CA THR A 251 -14.86 5.37 6.53
C THR A 251 -13.90 4.65 7.47
N PRO A 252 -14.23 3.44 7.99
CA PRO A 252 -13.28 2.70 8.82
C PRO A 252 -12.00 2.29 8.08
N VAL A 253 -12.09 1.94 6.78
CA VAL A 253 -10.93 1.54 5.98
C VAL A 253 -10.00 2.73 5.76
N ILE A 254 -10.55 3.89 5.40
CA ILE A 254 -9.79 5.13 5.18
C ILE A 254 -9.13 5.58 6.48
N LEU A 255 -9.88 5.65 7.59
CA LEU A 255 -9.34 6.03 8.89
C LEU A 255 -8.22 5.08 9.34
N SER A 256 -8.41 3.77 9.17
CA SER A 256 -7.37 2.77 9.47
C SER A 256 -6.10 3.01 8.66
N GLY A 257 -6.22 3.27 7.36
CA GLY A 257 -5.09 3.56 6.47
C GLY A 257 -4.36 4.86 6.84
N LEU A 258 -5.09 5.93 7.13
CA LEU A 258 -4.51 7.22 7.52
C LEU A 258 -3.81 7.15 8.88
N VAL A 259 -4.43 6.53 9.88
CA VAL A 259 -3.84 6.31 11.21
C VAL A 259 -2.51 5.57 11.11
N TRP A 260 -2.45 4.55 10.26
CA TRP A 260 -1.22 3.81 9.99
C TRP A 260 -0.20 4.68 9.22
N ALA A 261 -0.63 5.41 8.18
CA ALA A 261 0.26 6.24 7.37
C ALA A 261 0.95 7.33 8.19
N ILE A 262 0.24 7.95 9.14
CA ILE A 262 0.80 8.99 10.02
C ILE A 262 1.80 8.39 11.03
N SER A 263 1.61 7.14 11.45
CA SER A 263 2.51 6.49 12.40
C SER A 263 3.92 6.21 11.84
N ILE A 264 4.06 6.01 10.53
CA ILE A 264 5.34 5.66 9.90
C ILE A 264 6.40 6.77 10.07
N PRO A 265 6.15 8.04 9.73
CA PRO A 265 7.12 9.12 9.97
C PRO A 265 7.46 9.28 11.45
N MET A 266 6.50 9.09 12.36
CA MET A 266 6.76 9.19 13.80
C MET A 266 7.67 8.06 14.31
N GLN A 267 7.47 6.84 13.83
CA GLN A 267 8.37 5.71 14.15
C GLN A 267 9.78 5.98 13.61
N THR A 268 9.90 6.50 12.40
CA THR A 268 11.18 6.90 11.81
C THR A 268 11.86 8.00 12.63
N ALA A 269 11.09 8.98 13.12
CA ALA A 269 11.62 10.04 13.99
C ALA A 269 12.15 9.49 15.32
N ILE A 270 11.47 8.54 15.96
CA ILE A 270 11.95 7.88 17.19
C ILE A 270 13.31 7.22 16.94
N LEU A 271 13.42 6.45 15.86
CA LEU A 271 14.66 5.75 15.51
C LEU A 271 15.78 6.71 15.08
N GLY A 272 15.43 7.83 14.43
CA GLY A 272 16.36 8.86 13.98
C GLY A 272 17.04 9.66 15.12
N HIS A 273 16.55 9.56 16.36
CA HIS A 273 17.19 10.16 17.55
C HIS A 273 18.18 9.23 18.25
N LEU A 274 18.35 8.01 17.73
CA LEU A 274 19.38 7.06 18.20
C LEU A 274 20.73 7.37 17.55
N SER A 275 21.71 6.47 17.71
CA SER A 275 23.05 6.65 17.13
C SER A 275 23.04 6.56 15.60
N SER A 276 24.10 7.10 14.96
CA SER A 276 24.28 7.01 13.50
C SER A 276 24.39 5.56 13.02
N ASP A 277 25.08 4.70 13.78
CA ASP A 277 25.17 3.26 13.50
C ASP A 277 23.81 2.57 13.57
N ALA A 278 22.97 2.98 14.53
CA ALA A 278 21.59 2.49 14.64
C ALA A 278 20.74 2.86 13.42
N ILE A 279 20.86 4.09 12.94
CA ILE A 279 20.15 4.55 11.74
C ILE A 279 20.61 3.75 10.52
N ALA A 280 21.94 3.60 10.33
CA ALA A 280 22.50 2.84 9.22
C ALA A 280 22.08 1.36 9.26
N ALA A 281 22.21 0.71 10.41
CA ALA A 281 21.81 -0.69 10.62
C ALA A 281 20.32 -0.92 10.35
N ASN A 282 19.46 -0.06 10.92
CA ASN A 282 18.01 -0.16 10.72
C ASN A 282 17.62 0.11 9.26
N SER A 283 18.28 1.04 8.58
CA SER A 283 18.02 1.34 7.17
C SER A 283 18.30 0.14 6.27
N VAL A 284 19.40 -0.58 6.50
CA VAL A 284 19.74 -1.80 5.75
C VAL A 284 18.75 -2.91 6.06
N ALA A 285 18.51 -3.19 7.35
CA ALA A 285 17.60 -4.28 7.77
C ALA A 285 16.17 -4.06 7.25
N THR A 286 15.65 -2.82 7.34
CA THR A 286 14.30 -2.48 6.85
C THR A 286 14.20 -2.53 5.33
N THR A 287 15.25 -2.22 4.58
CA THR A 287 15.24 -2.32 3.12
C THR A 287 14.91 -3.74 2.68
N PHE A 288 15.62 -4.74 3.17
CA PHE A 288 15.36 -6.14 2.82
C PHE A 288 14.00 -6.64 3.32
N PHE A 289 13.64 -6.24 4.53
CA PHE A 289 12.33 -6.55 5.10
C PHE A 289 11.19 -6.01 4.21
N GLN A 290 11.31 -4.78 3.68
CA GLN A 290 10.31 -4.16 2.82
C GLN A 290 10.12 -4.92 1.50
N TYR A 291 11.19 -5.43 0.88
CA TYR A 291 11.07 -6.23 -0.33
C TYR A 291 10.28 -7.53 -0.09
N LEU A 292 10.52 -8.20 1.04
CA LEU A 292 9.77 -9.41 1.40
C LEU A 292 8.32 -9.09 1.80
N LYS A 293 8.09 -7.98 2.50
CA LYS A 293 6.77 -7.47 2.88
C LYS A 293 5.83 -7.27 1.68
N VAL A 294 6.37 -6.96 0.50
CA VAL A 294 5.59 -6.85 -0.74
C VAL A 294 4.73 -8.08 -0.99
N ILE A 295 5.28 -9.27 -0.72
CA ILE A 295 4.56 -10.55 -0.86
C ILE A 295 3.40 -10.63 0.12
N VAL A 296 3.60 -10.22 1.38
CA VAL A 296 2.56 -10.22 2.42
C VAL A 296 1.41 -9.27 2.06
N VAL A 297 1.74 -8.08 1.55
CA VAL A 297 0.74 -7.11 1.05
C VAL A 297 -0.06 -7.69 -0.13
N ALA A 298 0.61 -8.39 -1.03
CA ALA A 298 -0.04 -9.02 -2.18
C ALA A 298 -0.99 -10.16 -1.75
N ILE A 299 -0.59 -10.96 -0.77
CA ILE A 299 -1.43 -11.99 -0.15
C ILE A 299 -2.69 -11.34 0.45
N ALA A 300 -2.54 -10.28 1.25
CA ALA A 300 -3.68 -9.58 1.86
C ALA A 300 -4.67 -9.07 0.80
N SER A 301 -4.14 -8.49 -0.29
CA SER A 301 -4.96 -8.01 -1.41
C SER A 301 -5.70 -9.13 -2.13
N ALA A 302 -5.01 -10.24 -2.43
CA ALA A 302 -5.62 -11.42 -3.08
C ALA A 302 -6.69 -12.06 -2.18
N SER A 303 -6.41 -12.20 -0.89
CA SER A 303 -7.34 -12.74 0.11
C SER A 303 -8.63 -11.92 0.19
N SER A 304 -8.54 -10.58 0.15
CA SER A 304 -9.71 -9.71 0.17
C SER A 304 -10.64 -9.95 -1.01
N VAL A 305 -10.09 -10.15 -2.21
CA VAL A 305 -10.86 -10.42 -3.43
C VAL A 305 -11.56 -11.78 -3.35
N VAL A 306 -10.82 -12.85 -3.01
CA VAL A 306 -11.40 -14.21 -3.01
C VAL A 306 -12.40 -14.42 -1.88
N ILE A 307 -12.17 -13.84 -0.69
CA ILE A 307 -13.11 -13.87 0.43
C ILE A 307 -14.39 -13.10 0.07
N GLY A 308 -14.25 -11.87 -0.45
CA GLY A 308 -15.40 -11.08 -0.86
C GLY A 308 -16.27 -11.80 -1.89
N LYS A 309 -15.63 -12.40 -2.91
CA LYS A 309 -16.31 -13.21 -3.92
C LYS A 309 -17.06 -14.42 -3.29
N SER A 310 -16.40 -15.17 -2.41
CA SER A 310 -17.00 -16.32 -1.75
C SER A 310 -18.22 -15.93 -0.89
N ILE A 311 -18.15 -14.79 -0.17
CA ILE A 311 -19.30 -14.25 0.57
C ILE A 311 -20.43 -13.87 -0.38
N GLY A 312 -20.12 -13.25 -1.52
CA GLY A 312 -21.07 -12.91 -2.56
C GLY A 312 -21.81 -14.12 -3.14
N GLN A 313 -21.12 -15.25 -3.29
CA GLN A 313 -21.70 -16.52 -3.73
C GLN A 313 -22.69 -17.13 -2.73
N GLY A 314 -22.55 -16.80 -1.43
CA GLY A 314 -23.55 -17.11 -0.40
C GLY A 314 -23.34 -18.42 0.36
N ASP A 315 -22.40 -19.27 -0.02
CA ASP A 315 -22.09 -20.50 0.74
C ASP A 315 -21.18 -20.19 1.93
N ARG A 316 -21.77 -20.12 3.12
CA ARG A 316 -21.07 -19.81 4.36
C ARG A 316 -20.04 -20.87 4.76
N ASN A 317 -20.25 -22.12 4.40
CA ASN A 317 -19.32 -23.21 4.73
C ASN A 317 -18.08 -23.11 3.84
N GLU A 318 -18.26 -22.82 2.56
CA GLU A 318 -17.14 -22.55 1.65
C GLU A 318 -16.34 -21.31 2.08
N VAL A 319 -17.01 -20.23 2.51
CA VAL A 319 -16.30 -19.04 3.04
C VAL A 319 -15.42 -19.39 4.25
N LYS A 320 -15.90 -20.23 5.17
CA LYS A 320 -15.09 -20.70 6.31
C LYS A 320 -13.90 -21.57 5.86
N ALA A 321 -14.13 -22.47 4.89
CA ALA A 321 -13.08 -23.33 4.35
C ALA A 321 -12.01 -22.51 3.62
N VAL A 322 -12.40 -21.56 2.79
CA VAL A 322 -11.51 -20.61 2.12
C VAL A 322 -10.68 -19.80 3.13
N GLY A 323 -11.34 -19.25 4.16
CA GLY A 323 -10.65 -18.49 5.21
C GLY A 323 -9.59 -19.33 5.95
N ARG A 324 -9.92 -20.58 6.32
CA ARG A 324 -8.97 -21.52 6.96
C ARG A 324 -7.80 -21.85 6.04
N THR A 325 -8.09 -22.12 4.77
CA THR A 325 -7.06 -22.38 3.76
C THR A 325 -6.08 -21.19 3.63
N LEU A 326 -6.62 -19.98 3.54
CA LEU A 326 -5.80 -18.76 3.47
C LEU A 326 -4.92 -18.62 4.71
N SER A 327 -5.48 -18.76 5.92
CA SER A 327 -4.69 -18.65 7.17
C SER A 327 -3.50 -19.60 7.22
N VAL A 328 -3.65 -20.83 6.70
CA VAL A 328 -2.55 -21.79 6.65
C VAL A 328 -1.52 -21.40 5.59
N ILE A 329 -1.95 -20.96 4.42
CA ILE A 329 -1.07 -20.45 3.36
C ILE A 329 -0.26 -19.24 3.87
N ASP A 330 -0.92 -18.32 4.57
CA ASP A 330 -0.33 -17.08 5.10
C ASP A 330 0.82 -17.39 6.07
N ILE A 331 0.60 -18.29 7.04
CA ILE A 331 1.63 -18.73 7.98
C ILE A 331 2.76 -19.46 7.26
N SER A 332 2.43 -20.35 6.33
CA SER A 332 3.43 -21.14 5.61
C SER A 332 4.36 -20.25 4.78
N ILE A 333 3.80 -19.27 4.06
CA ILE A 333 4.59 -18.30 3.31
C ILE A 333 5.41 -17.43 4.27
N GLY A 334 4.84 -17.01 5.40
CA GLY A 334 5.54 -16.25 6.43
C GLY A 334 6.78 -16.95 6.97
N ILE A 335 6.67 -18.24 7.26
CA ILE A 335 7.81 -19.06 7.69
C ILE A 335 8.88 -19.14 6.60
N ILE A 336 8.47 -19.36 5.34
CA ILE A 336 9.41 -19.39 4.22
C ILE A 336 10.13 -18.04 4.08
N LEU A 337 9.41 -16.91 4.13
CA LEU A 337 10.01 -15.59 4.01
C LEU A 337 10.97 -15.28 5.18
N ALA A 338 10.62 -15.70 6.40
CA ALA A 338 11.50 -15.58 7.56
C ALA A 338 12.79 -16.38 7.40
N ILE A 339 12.69 -17.63 6.93
CA ILE A 339 13.86 -18.47 6.65
C ILE A 339 14.72 -17.85 5.55
N VAL A 340 14.12 -17.34 4.48
CA VAL A 340 14.83 -16.65 3.40
C VAL A 340 15.60 -15.44 3.94
N LEU A 341 14.96 -14.61 4.79
CA LEU A 341 15.63 -13.46 5.39
C LEU A 341 16.79 -13.88 6.29
N LEU A 342 16.60 -14.93 7.11
CA LEU A 342 17.66 -15.48 7.98
C LEU A 342 18.84 -16.04 7.19
N MET A 343 18.59 -16.75 6.09
CA MET A 343 19.65 -17.31 5.25
C MET A 343 20.43 -16.24 4.49
N LEU A 344 19.72 -15.23 3.98
CA LEU A 344 20.33 -14.19 3.16
C LEU A 344 20.96 -13.05 3.96
N ARG A 345 20.73 -12.96 5.29
CA ARG A 345 21.20 -11.85 6.11
C ARG A 345 22.70 -11.56 5.98
N LYS A 346 23.56 -12.58 6.15
CA LYS A 346 25.01 -12.42 6.06
C LYS A 346 25.51 -12.05 4.65
N PRO A 347 25.09 -12.75 3.58
CA PRO A 347 25.41 -12.32 2.22
C PRO A 347 24.95 -10.91 1.89
N LEU A 348 23.76 -10.51 2.36
CA LEU A 348 23.23 -9.17 2.10
C LEU A 348 24.01 -8.09 2.84
N LEU A 349 24.36 -8.32 4.12
CA LEU A 349 25.17 -7.40 4.91
C LEU A 349 26.58 -7.21 4.33
N SER A 350 27.17 -8.25 3.75
CA SER A 350 28.49 -8.16 3.11
C SER A 350 28.53 -7.27 1.86
N MET A 351 27.38 -6.88 1.31
CA MET A 351 27.29 -5.95 0.17
C MET A 351 27.38 -4.48 0.58
N TYR A 352 27.34 -4.19 1.88
CA TYR A 352 27.38 -2.83 2.42
C TYR A 352 28.69 -2.55 3.14
N ASN A 353 29.22 -1.34 2.99
CA ASN A 353 30.38 -0.85 3.75
C ASN A 353 29.89 -0.21 5.05
N LEU A 354 29.53 -1.04 6.04
CA LEU A 354 29.13 -0.60 7.37
C LEU A 354 30.32 -0.67 8.34
N THR A 355 30.24 0.09 9.43
CA THR A 355 31.13 -0.10 10.57
C THR A 355 30.90 -1.48 11.18
N GLU A 356 31.86 -2.00 11.95
CA GLU A 356 31.71 -3.30 12.62
C GLU A 356 30.50 -3.30 13.57
N GLU A 357 30.32 -2.23 14.34
CA GLU A 357 29.19 -2.06 15.25
C GLU A 357 27.85 -2.03 14.50
N ALA A 358 27.75 -1.25 13.40
CA ALA A 358 26.56 -1.19 12.57
C ALA A 358 26.23 -2.54 11.90
N THR A 359 27.27 -3.32 11.53
CA THR A 359 27.09 -4.64 10.91
C THR A 359 26.51 -5.64 11.92
N ILE A 360 27.06 -5.69 13.14
CA ILE A 360 26.54 -6.55 14.21
C ILE A 360 25.10 -6.17 14.55
N LEU A 361 24.82 -4.88 14.69
CA LEU A 361 23.49 -4.39 14.98
C LEU A 361 22.50 -4.72 13.85
N ALA A 362 22.89 -4.55 12.59
CA ALA A 362 22.06 -4.91 11.44
C ALA A 362 21.77 -6.42 11.39
N ASP A 363 22.74 -7.29 11.74
CA ASP A 363 22.51 -8.73 11.83
C ASP A 363 21.45 -9.07 12.90
N HIS A 364 21.54 -8.45 14.08
CA HIS A 364 20.56 -8.60 15.15
C HIS A 364 19.17 -8.12 14.72
N LEU A 365 19.10 -6.93 14.08
CA LEU A 365 17.83 -6.40 13.57
C LEU A 365 17.20 -7.28 12.50
N MET A 366 17.99 -7.89 11.62
CA MET A 366 17.47 -8.82 10.62
C MET A 366 16.91 -10.11 11.24
N ILE A 367 17.48 -10.57 12.38
CA ILE A 367 16.90 -11.67 13.15
C ILE A 367 15.55 -11.26 13.74
N VAL A 368 15.47 -10.09 14.38
CA VAL A 368 14.20 -9.54 14.90
C VAL A 368 13.16 -9.43 13.79
N MET A 369 13.54 -8.86 12.63
CA MET A 369 12.65 -8.72 11.47
C MET A 369 12.19 -10.06 10.90
N SER A 370 12.99 -11.12 11.01
CA SER A 370 12.60 -12.47 10.59
C SER A 370 11.48 -13.04 11.48
N VAL A 371 11.55 -12.83 12.78
CA VAL A 371 10.48 -13.21 13.72
C VAL A 371 9.22 -12.38 13.46
N VAL A 372 9.39 -11.07 13.29
CA VAL A 372 8.30 -10.13 12.92
C VAL A 372 7.63 -10.53 11.62
N MET A 373 8.38 -11.03 10.61
CA MET A 373 7.85 -11.48 9.34
C MET A 373 6.82 -12.60 9.50
N VAL A 374 7.04 -13.57 10.37
CA VAL A 374 6.08 -14.65 10.63
C VAL A 374 4.77 -14.09 11.19
N GLY A 375 4.85 -13.23 12.21
CA GLY A 375 3.66 -12.60 12.80
C GLY A 375 2.91 -11.71 11.79
N MET A 376 3.65 -10.89 11.05
CA MET A 376 3.10 -10.02 10.01
C MET A 376 2.40 -10.82 8.91
N SER A 377 2.99 -11.92 8.46
CA SER A 377 2.45 -12.75 7.38
C SER A 377 1.16 -13.46 7.78
N TYR A 378 0.89 -13.63 9.07
CA TYR A 378 -0.39 -14.09 9.56
C TYR A 378 -1.36 -12.93 9.79
N GLN A 379 -0.95 -11.96 10.66
CA GLN A 379 -1.90 -10.96 11.13
C GLN A 379 -2.38 -10.01 10.02
N MET A 380 -1.52 -9.60 9.08
CA MET A 380 -1.88 -8.64 8.04
C MET A 380 -2.82 -9.26 6.98
N PRO A 381 -2.53 -10.42 6.35
CA PRO A 381 -3.47 -11.02 5.40
C PRO A 381 -4.79 -11.45 6.05
N VAL A 382 -4.75 -11.99 7.27
CA VAL A 382 -6.00 -12.37 7.96
C VAL A 382 -6.81 -11.14 8.36
N SER A 383 -6.19 -10.08 8.87
CA SER A 383 -6.93 -8.88 9.32
C SER A 383 -7.43 -8.03 8.15
N VAL A 384 -6.56 -7.71 7.18
CA VAL A 384 -6.88 -6.84 6.04
C VAL A 384 -7.52 -7.66 4.90
N GLY A 385 -6.98 -8.84 4.60
CA GLY A 385 -7.48 -9.69 3.53
C GLY A 385 -8.79 -10.39 3.90
N VAL A 386 -8.80 -11.14 5.00
CA VAL A 386 -9.95 -11.98 5.37
C VAL A 386 -11.01 -11.19 6.16
N ILE A 387 -10.65 -10.56 7.28
CA ILE A 387 -11.61 -9.91 8.19
C ILE A 387 -12.18 -8.64 7.56
N GLN A 388 -11.34 -7.72 7.11
CA GLN A 388 -11.77 -6.50 6.44
C GLN A 388 -12.40 -6.81 5.08
N GLY A 389 -11.79 -7.70 4.27
CA GLY A 389 -12.34 -8.18 3.00
C GLY A 389 -13.69 -8.88 3.16
N GLY A 390 -13.92 -9.52 4.31
CA GLY A 390 -15.18 -10.11 4.72
C GLY A 390 -16.25 -9.12 5.17
N GLY A 391 -15.92 -7.81 5.24
CA GLY A 391 -16.86 -6.74 5.56
C GLY A 391 -16.78 -6.22 7.00
N ASP A 392 -15.90 -6.77 7.85
CA ASP A 392 -15.71 -6.28 9.22
C ASP A 392 -14.63 -5.20 9.29
N THR A 393 -14.86 -4.10 8.60
CA THR A 393 -13.93 -2.97 8.48
C THR A 393 -13.70 -2.23 9.80
N LYS A 394 -14.71 -2.20 10.68
CA LYS A 394 -14.60 -1.54 11.99
C LYS A 394 -13.60 -2.24 12.92
N PHE A 395 -13.57 -3.57 12.91
CA PHE A 395 -12.60 -4.32 13.71
C PHE A 395 -11.17 -3.92 13.34
N GLN A 396 -10.85 -3.85 12.05
CA GLN A 396 -9.53 -3.47 11.56
C GLN A 396 -9.16 -2.03 11.96
N MET A 397 -10.12 -1.09 11.88
CA MET A 397 -9.91 0.29 12.30
C MET A 397 -9.56 0.37 13.79
N TYR A 398 -10.35 -0.25 14.66
CA TYR A 398 -10.08 -0.26 16.11
C TYR A 398 -8.78 -0.96 16.44
N MET A 399 -8.48 -2.07 15.78
CA MET A 399 -7.21 -2.78 15.95
C MET A 399 -6.01 -1.88 15.64
N ASN A 400 -6.02 -1.17 14.50
CA ASN A 400 -4.93 -0.28 14.15
C ASN A 400 -4.85 0.93 15.09
N LEU A 401 -5.97 1.52 15.46
CA LEU A 401 -5.99 2.67 16.37
C LEU A 401 -5.40 2.30 17.74
N ILE A 402 -5.93 1.24 18.36
CA ILE A 402 -5.50 0.81 19.70
C ILE A 402 -4.06 0.31 19.68
N SER A 403 -3.71 -0.57 18.72
CA SER A 403 -2.37 -1.15 18.69
C SER A 403 -1.30 -0.13 18.36
N THR A 404 -1.51 0.70 17.34
CA THR A 404 -0.48 1.65 16.89
C THR A 404 -0.36 2.81 17.87
N TRP A 405 -1.48 3.51 18.17
CA TRP A 405 -1.45 4.74 18.96
C TRP A 405 -1.60 4.51 20.47
N GLY A 406 -2.34 3.46 20.87
CA GLY A 406 -2.51 3.13 22.28
C GLY A 406 -1.39 2.32 22.89
N ILE A 407 -0.64 1.54 22.09
CA ILE A 407 0.38 0.61 22.59
C ILE A 407 1.74 0.91 21.97
N VAL A 408 1.90 0.76 20.64
CA VAL A 408 3.22 0.81 19.98
C VAL A 408 3.88 2.17 20.12
N MET A 409 3.16 3.26 19.82
CA MET A 409 3.75 4.60 19.90
C MET A 409 4.20 4.96 21.33
N PRO A 410 3.36 4.82 22.38
CA PRO A 410 3.80 5.05 23.75
C PRO A 410 4.96 4.12 24.17
N LEU A 411 4.87 2.83 23.84
CA LEU A 411 5.90 1.84 24.20
C LEU A 411 7.24 2.17 23.52
N SER A 412 7.23 2.54 22.24
CA SER A 412 8.44 2.90 21.51
C SER A 412 9.07 4.18 22.04
N PHE A 413 8.25 5.18 22.41
CA PHE A 413 8.72 6.40 23.04
C PHE A 413 9.36 6.12 24.41
N LEU A 414 8.70 5.32 25.26
CA LEU A 414 9.23 4.92 26.56
C LEU A 414 10.54 4.13 26.41
N ALA A 415 10.59 3.19 25.48
CA ALA A 415 11.78 2.37 25.22
C ALA A 415 12.98 3.22 24.79
N ALA A 416 12.76 4.18 23.87
CA ALA A 416 13.83 5.00 23.32
C ALA A 416 14.30 6.11 24.28
N PHE A 417 13.38 6.87 24.89
CA PHE A 417 13.70 8.11 25.59
C PHE A 417 13.68 8.02 27.11
N VAL A 418 12.82 7.17 27.68
CA VAL A 418 12.69 7.04 29.14
C VAL A 418 13.56 5.90 29.65
N TRP A 419 13.40 4.71 29.12
CA TRP A 419 14.18 3.53 29.53
C TRP A 419 15.54 3.45 28.87
N LYS A 420 15.76 4.18 27.76
CA LYS A 420 17.03 4.22 27.01
C LYS A 420 17.54 2.81 26.68
N LEU A 421 16.64 1.95 26.20
CA LEU A 421 16.98 0.58 25.87
C LEU A 421 17.90 0.51 24.65
N PRO A 422 18.67 -0.58 24.49
CA PRO A 422 19.41 -0.87 23.26
C PRO A 422 18.51 -0.80 22.02
N VAL A 423 19.10 -0.47 20.88
CA VAL A 423 18.37 -0.20 19.61
C VAL A 423 17.48 -1.38 19.20
N GLU A 424 17.94 -2.60 19.41
CA GLU A 424 17.21 -3.83 19.11
C GLU A 424 15.85 -3.86 19.83
N TRP A 425 15.84 -3.48 21.12
CA TRP A 425 14.60 -3.45 21.90
C TRP A 425 13.67 -2.32 21.52
N VAL A 426 14.23 -1.18 21.08
CA VAL A 426 13.42 -0.09 20.51
C VAL A 426 12.75 -0.55 19.22
N VAL A 427 13.48 -1.24 18.34
CA VAL A 427 12.91 -1.80 17.10
C VAL A 427 11.89 -2.91 17.42
N VAL A 428 12.14 -3.76 18.42
CA VAL A 428 11.15 -4.74 18.90
C VAL A 428 9.88 -4.03 19.38
N ALA A 429 9.99 -2.93 20.12
CA ALA A 429 8.83 -2.15 20.57
C ALA A 429 8.07 -1.57 19.37
N VAL A 430 8.75 -0.99 18.38
CA VAL A 430 8.16 -0.43 17.15
C VAL A 430 7.42 -1.50 16.33
N GLN A 431 7.95 -2.72 16.26
CA GLN A 431 7.38 -3.81 15.46
C GLN A 431 6.50 -4.79 16.28
N SER A 432 6.32 -4.53 17.58
CA SER A 432 5.63 -5.45 18.50
C SER A 432 4.18 -5.74 18.08
N ASP A 433 3.51 -4.79 17.40
CA ASP A 433 2.14 -4.96 16.92
C ASP A 433 2.00 -6.10 15.90
N GLN A 434 3.06 -6.42 15.16
CA GLN A 434 3.02 -7.52 14.20
C GLN A 434 2.88 -8.89 14.90
N LEU A 435 3.28 -8.97 16.17
CA LEU A 435 3.21 -10.19 16.99
C LEU A 435 1.95 -10.22 17.86
N PHE A 436 1.71 -9.17 18.68
CA PHE A 436 0.58 -9.23 19.62
C PHE A 436 -0.79 -9.12 18.91
N LYS A 437 -0.88 -8.48 17.73
CA LYS A 437 -2.10 -8.47 16.92
C LYS A 437 -2.53 -9.86 16.47
N CYS A 438 -1.62 -10.83 16.37
CA CYS A 438 -1.97 -12.20 16.00
C CYS A 438 -3.06 -12.78 16.88
N VAL A 439 -3.04 -12.51 18.22
CA VAL A 439 -4.02 -13.05 19.17
C VAL A 439 -5.44 -12.52 18.92
N PRO A 440 -5.72 -11.21 18.95
CA PRO A 440 -7.07 -10.69 18.70
C PRO A 440 -7.55 -10.95 17.27
N VAL A 441 -6.64 -10.96 16.28
CA VAL A 441 -6.96 -11.33 14.90
C VAL A 441 -7.40 -12.80 14.82
N PHE A 442 -6.67 -13.72 15.47
CA PHE A 442 -7.04 -15.13 15.54
C PHE A 442 -8.40 -15.34 16.22
N LEU A 443 -8.64 -14.69 17.37
CA LEU A 443 -9.92 -14.78 18.07
C LEU A 443 -11.09 -14.27 17.21
N ARG A 444 -10.89 -13.13 16.53
CA ARG A 444 -11.90 -12.58 15.62
C ARG A 444 -12.14 -13.47 14.42
N PHE A 445 -11.07 -13.99 13.83
CA PHE A 445 -11.14 -14.92 12.72
C PHE A 445 -11.94 -16.18 13.11
N ARG A 446 -11.61 -16.80 14.23
CA ARG A 446 -12.28 -18.01 14.70
C ARG A 446 -13.76 -17.80 15.07
N SER A 447 -14.13 -16.57 15.46
CA SER A 447 -15.54 -16.24 15.78
C SER A 447 -16.45 -16.19 14.55
N TYR A 448 -15.90 -16.14 13.34
CA TYR A 448 -16.63 -15.98 12.07
C TYR A 448 -17.59 -14.78 12.03
N LYS A 449 -17.48 -13.82 12.97
CA LYS A 449 -18.27 -12.58 12.99
C LYS A 449 -17.86 -11.58 11.92
N TRP A 450 -16.75 -11.85 11.23
CA TRP A 450 -16.24 -11.08 10.10
C TRP A 450 -16.96 -11.39 8.79
N ILE A 451 -17.71 -12.54 8.68
CA ILE A 451 -18.49 -12.88 7.50
C ILE A 451 -19.74 -12.00 7.49
N ARG A 452 -19.65 -10.86 6.80
CA ARG A 452 -20.72 -9.88 6.70
C ARG A 452 -21.13 -9.69 5.24
N LYS A 453 -22.39 -9.94 4.96
CA LYS A 453 -22.99 -9.67 3.66
C LYS A 453 -23.27 -8.17 3.57
N LEU A 454 -22.56 -7.48 2.68
CA LEU A 454 -22.67 -6.02 2.46
C LEU A 454 -23.60 -5.70 1.27
N THR A 455 -24.04 -6.73 0.54
CA THR A 455 -24.73 -6.64 -0.74
C THR A 455 -26.07 -7.34 -0.72
#